data_860cbd03a463aa08e322ddb2a862a802
#
_entry.id   860cbd03a463aa08e322ddb2a862a802
#
_cell.length_a   1.000
_cell.length_b   1.000
_cell.length_c   1.000
_cell.angle_alpha   90.00
_cell.angle_beta   90.00
_cell.angle_gamma   90.00
#
_symmetry.space_group_name_H-M   'P 1'
#
loop_
_entity.id
_entity.type
_entity.pdbx_description
1 polymer ?
#
loop_
_entity_poly.entity_id
_entity_poly.type
_entity_poly.pdbx_seq_one_letter_code
_entity_poly.pdbx_strand_id
1 'polypeptide(L)'
;MIVDGMTMFFYLWEDIDDNVWDLRYFVLRLHDTVARIKLVRAWQDKSDYADLIAGKNELLEKIRSNAHYRLLGEDQQEKLVTGEQIFVGGMRRAAMQTGAWREETFIATYNYLSAHSHSAPISFFRFSSHSIDYRSPSHAQFASACFAIEIATACLRRVTLRYLDYHLEKFPQSKNEFADSFVQKLRDKDGTRYLFT
;
A
#
# COMPACT_ATOMS: atom_id res chain seq x y z
N MET A 1 -7.20 -0.28 2.17
CA MET A 1 -6.34 -0.47 3.37
C MET A 1 -5.43 -1.70 3.27
N ILE A 2 -5.91 -2.96 3.15
CA ILE A 2 -4.99 -4.12 3.12
C ILE A 2 -4.15 -4.18 1.85
N VAL A 3 -4.73 -3.83 0.71
CA VAL A 3 -4.03 -3.71 -0.59
C VAL A 3 -2.96 -2.62 -0.52
N ASP A 4 -3.29 -1.49 0.10
CA ASP A 4 -2.34 -0.38 0.30
C ASP A 4 -1.20 -0.81 1.22
N GLY A 5 -1.52 -1.53 2.30
CA GLY A 5 -0.54 -2.07 3.23
C GLY A 5 0.41 -3.06 2.57
N MET A 6 -0.09 -3.97 1.74
CA MET A 6 0.74 -4.89 0.97
C MET A 6 1.63 -4.13 -0.03
N THR A 7 1.06 -3.18 -0.78
CA THR A 7 1.85 -2.37 -1.72
C THR A 7 2.94 -1.59 -0.99
N MET A 8 2.61 -0.98 0.16
CA MET A 8 3.58 -0.26 0.99
C MET A 8 4.70 -1.17 1.50
N PHE A 9 4.34 -2.38 1.98
CA PHE A 9 5.31 -3.35 2.46
C PHE A 9 6.33 -3.67 1.37
N PHE A 10 5.88 -4.10 0.18
CA PHE A 10 6.79 -4.43 -0.91
C PHE A 10 7.57 -3.20 -1.40
N TYR A 11 6.92 -2.05 -1.48
CA TYR A 11 7.52 -0.81 -1.92
C TYR A 11 8.71 -0.36 -1.07
N LEU A 12 8.67 -0.61 0.24
CA LEU A 12 9.75 -0.29 1.17
C LEU A 12 10.71 -1.44 1.43
N TRP A 13 10.30 -2.67 1.12
CA TRP A 13 11.05 -3.88 1.48
C TRP A 13 11.86 -4.47 0.34
N GLU A 14 11.59 -4.07 -0.92
CA GLU A 14 12.38 -4.56 -2.04
C GLU A 14 13.84 -4.16 -1.93
N ASP A 15 14.72 -5.07 -2.36
CA ASP A 15 16.15 -4.80 -2.52
C ASP A 15 16.34 -3.87 -3.72
N ILE A 16 16.51 -2.59 -3.43
CA ILE A 16 16.65 -1.52 -4.39
C ILE A 16 17.88 -0.69 -4.06
N ASP A 17 18.34 0.10 -5.01
CA ASP A 17 19.39 1.09 -4.80
C ASP A 17 19.06 2.03 -3.63
N ASP A 18 20.06 2.33 -2.79
CA ASP A 18 19.90 3.14 -1.58
C ASP A 18 19.29 4.51 -1.89
N ASN A 19 19.65 5.16 -3.00
CA ASN A 19 19.07 6.45 -3.38
C ASN A 19 17.58 6.33 -3.73
N VAL A 20 17.15 5.21 -4.31
CA VAL A 20 15.73 4.93 -4.59
C VAL A 20 14.98 4.71 -3.28
N TRP A 21 15.57 3.93 -2.37
CA TRP A 21 15.00 3.66 -1.05
C TRP A 21 14.86 4.95 -0.24
N ASP A 22 15.91 5.74 -0.15
CA ASP A 22 15.92 7.02 0.54
C ASP A 22 14.86 7.97 -0.01
N LEU A 23 14.73 8.06 -1.35
CA LEU A 23 13.69 8.89 -1.96
C LEU A 23 12.29 8.42 -1.56
N ARG A 24 12.02 7.11 -1.62
CA ARG A 24 10.73 6.51 -1.21
C ARG A 24 10.42 6.85 0.26
N TYR A 25 11.41 6.69 1.13
CA TYR A 25 11.30 6.97 2.55
C TYR A 25 11.05 8.46 2.83
N PHE A 26 11.79 9.37 2.20
CA PHE A 26 11.61 10.81 2.41
C PHE A 26 10.26 11.31 1.88
N VAL A 27 9.79 10.77 0.75
CA VAL A 27 8.46 11.10 0.21
C VAL A 27 7.35 10.66 1.18
N LEU A 28 7.45 9.45 1.73
CA LEU A 28 6.50 8.94 2.72
C LEU A 28 6.51 9.81 4.00
N ARG A 29 7.68 10.16 4.49
CA ARG A 29 7.85 11.04 5.66
C ARG A 29 7.31 12.44 5.40
N LEU A 30 7.51 12.97 4.20
CA LEU A 30 6.96 14.28 3.81
C LEU A 30 5.43 14.24 3.80
N HIS A 31 4.84 13.17 3.25
CA HIS A 31 3.39 12.98 3.26
C HIS A 31 2.81 12.98 4.69
N ASP A 32 3.40 12.19 5.60
CA ASP A 32 3.00 12.15 7.01
C ASP A 32 3.12 13.54 7.67
N THR A 33 4.26 14.21 7.46
CA THR A 33 4.50 15.53 8.03
C THR A 33 3.48 16.57 7.54
N VAL A 34 3.17 16.57 6.25
CA VAL A 34 2.15 17.48 5.67
C VAL A 34 0.76 17.15 6.20
N ALA A 35 0.41 15.88 6.36
CA ALA A 35 -0.87 15.49 6.97
C ALA A 35 -0.97 15.97 8.42
N ARG A 36 0.09 15.82 9.22
CA ARG A 36 0.14 16.32 10.60
C ARG A 36 0.05 17.84 10.67
N ILE A 37 0.71 18.57 9.78
CA ILE A 37 0.57 20.02 9.69
C ILE A 37 -0.89 20.43 9.42
N LYS A 38 -1.59 19.73 8.51
CA LYS A 38 -3.01 19.98 8.23
C LYS A 38 -3.87 19.75 9.49
N LEU A 39 -3.62 18.69 10.26
CA LEU A 39 -4.33 18.37 11.50
C LEU A 39 -4.09 19.44 12.60
N VAL A 40 -2.82 19.78 12.85
CA VAL A 40 -2.45 20.81 13.85
C VAL A 40 -3.09 22.16 13.52
N ARG A 41 -3.11 22.53 12.24
CA ARG A 41 -3.83 23.74 11.79
C ARG A 41 -5.34 23.68 12.05
N ALA A 42 -5.96 22.54 11.75
CA ALA A 42 -7.41 22.37 11.96
C ALA A 42 -7.80 22.41 13.45
N TRP A 43 -6.95 21.88 14.32
CA TRP A 43 -7.18 21.87 15.78
C TRP A 43 -6.69 23.14 16.49
N GLN A 44 -6.07 24.08 15.75
CA GLN A 44 -5.48 25.32 16.30
C GLN A 44 -4.41 25.09 17.39
N ASP A 45 -3.87 23.87 17.44
CA ASP A 45 -2.74 23.55 18.31
C ASP A 45 -1.44 24.06 17.68
N LYS A 46 -0.72 24.91 18.37
CA LYS A 46 0.52 25.53 17.87
C LYS A 46 1.77 24.97 18.53
N SER A 47 1.65 24.04 19.49
CA SER A 47 2.78 23.56 20.29
C SER A 47 3.89 22.98 19.42
N ASP A 48 3.56 22.14 18.44
CA ASP A 48 4.53 21.43 17.60
C ASP A 48 4.63 21.98 16.17
N TYR A 49 3.92 23.07 15.87
CA TYR A 49 3.79 23.58 14.51
C TYR A 49 5.14 24.01 13.89
N ALA A 50 5.96 24.70 14.69
CA ALA A 50 7.27 25.18 14.23
C ALA A 50 8.21 24.01 13.88
N ASP A 51 8.23 22.97 14.71
CA ASP A 51 9.06 21.76 14.50
C ASP A 51 8.60 20.97 13.28
N LEU A 52 7.29 20.86 13.06
CA LEU A 52 6.75 20.22 11.86
C LEU A 52 7.11 20.98 10.58
N ILE A 53 7.11 22.31 10.61
CA ILE A 53 7.54 23.12 9.46
C ILE A 53 9.05 22.98 9.21
N ALA A 54 9.86 23.00 10.27
CA ALA A 54 11.31 22.78 10.15
C ALA A 54 11.59 21.37 9.56
N GLY A 55 10.96 20.35 10.09
CA GLY A 55 11.09 18.97 9.58
C GLY A 55 10.62 18.81 8.13
N LYS A 56 9.53 19.50 7.74
CA LYS A 56 9.09 19.55 6.33
C LYS A 56 10.18 20.13 5.43
N ASN A 57 10.78 21.24 5.82
CA ASN A 57 11.81 21.90 5.00
C ASN A 57 13.04 21.02 4.86
N GLU A 58 13.48 20.36 5.94
CA GLU A 58 14.60 19.41 5.92
C GLU A 58 14.32 18.23 4.95
N LEU A 59 13.11 17.68 4.99
CA LEU A 59 12.70 16.59 4.08
C LEU A 59 12.67 17.05 2.62
N LEU A 60 12.23 18.28 2.34
CA LEU A 60 12.26 18.84 0.99
C LEU A 60 13.68 19.00 0.45
N GLU A 61 14.63 19.41 1.29
CA GLU A 61 16.04 19.48 0.91
C GLU A 61 16.63 18.09 0.62
N LYS A 62 16.34 17.10 1.46
CA LYS A 62 16.77 15.70 1.25
C LYS A 62 16.20 15.14 -0.04
N ILE A 63 14.91 15.37 -0.34
CA ILE A 63 14.27 14.94 -1.59
C ILE A 63 14.96 15.59 -2.80
N ARG A 64 15.14 16.93 -2.80
CA ARG A 64 15.74 17.66 -3.92
C ARG A 64 17.22 17.32 -4.14
N SER A 65 17.95 16.99 -3.10
CA SER A 65 19.36 16.57 -3.18
C SER A 65 19.54 15.11 -3.63
N ASN A 66 18.48 14.29 -3.56
CA ASN A 66 18.54 12.89 -3.92
C ASN A 66 18.82 12.69 -5.41
N ALA A 67 19.77 11.80 -5.74
CA ALA A 67 20.18 11.56 -7.13
C ALA A 67 19.04 11.02 -8.00
N HIS A 68 18.23 10.10 -7.45
CA HIS A 68 17.09 9.52 -8.20
C HIS A 68 15.98 10.53 -8.44
N TYR A 69 15.72 11.46 -7.51
CA TYR A 69 14.76 12.56 -7.69
C TYR A 69 15.10 13.40 -8.92
N ARG A 70 16.38 13.70 -9.13
CA ARG A 70 16.87 14.52 -10.27
C ARG A 70 16.68 13.83 -11.63
N LEU A 71 16.51 12.51 -11.64
CA LEU A 71 16.25 11.73 -12.85
C LEU A 71 14.76 11.66 -13.21
N LEU A 72 13.87 12.12 -12.31
CA LEU A 72 12.44 12.15 -12.57
C LEU A 72 12.08 13.33 -13.49
N GLY A 73 11.02 13.17 -14.26
CA GLY A 73 10.45 14.27 -15.04
C GLY A 73 9.91 15.40 -14.15
N GLU A 74 9.88 16.63 -14.66
CA GLU A 74 9.47 17.84 -13.94
C GLU A 74 8.09 17.69 -13.27
N ASP A 75 7.09 17.17 -13.99
CA ASP A 75 5.75 16.93 -13.44
C ASP A 75 5.76 15.99 -12.21
N GLN A 76 6.66 15.00 -12.20
CA GLN A 76 6.80 14.09 -11.07
C GLN A 76 7.52 14.77 -9.91
N GLN A 77 8.57 15.52 -10.20
CA GLN A 77 9.30 16.28 -9.19
C GLN A 77 8.38 17.28 -8.48
N GLU A 78 7.57 18.03 -9.22
CA GLU A 78 6.60 18.96 -8.64
C GLU A 78 5.59 18.26 -7.72
N LYS A 79 5.03 17.15 -8.15
CA LYS A 79 4.05 16.38 -7.35
C LYS A 79 4.65 15.85 -6.05
N LEU A 80 5.90 15.37 -6.07
CA LEU A 80 6.54 14.81 -4.88
C LEU A 80 6.78 15.84 -3.78
N VAL A 81 7.12 17.07 -4.13
CA VAL A 81 7.41 18.13 -3.15
C VAL A 81 6.15 18.76 -2.53
N THR A 82 4.96 18.44 -3.03
CA THR A 82 3.71 18.88 -2.38
C THR A 82 3.44 18.16 -1.06
N GLY A 83 3.97 16.94 -0.90
CA GLY A 83 3.65 16.04 0.21
C GLY A 83 2.27 15.39 0.10
N GLU A 84 1.61 15.47 -1.06
CA GLU A 84 0.31 14.81 -1.28
C GLU A 84 0.45 13.38 -1.78
N GLN A 85 1.59 13.02 -2.33
CA GLN A 85 1.88 11.68 -2.80
C GLN A 85 2.52 10.81 -1.71
N ILE A 86 2.06 9.57 -1.61
CA ILE A 86 2.64 8.53 -0.76
C ILE A 86 3.73 7.76 -1.52
N PHE A 87 3.53 7.54 -2.81
CA PHE A 87 4.41 6.74 -3.66
C PHE A 87 5.04 7.57 -4.77
N VAL A 88 6.32 7.35 -5.02
CA VAL A 88 7.01 7.91 -6.19
C VAL A 88 6.37 7.34 -7.45
N GLY A 89 5.72 8.18 -8.23
CA GLY A 89 4.97 7.77 -9.43
C GLY A 89 3.55 7.28 -9.18
N GLY A 90 3.05 7.37 -7.93
CA GLY A 90 1.67 7.01 -7.56
C GLY A 90 1.44 5.54 -7.24
N MET A 91 0.27 5.24 -6.67
CA MET A 91 -0.12 3.91 -6.17
C MET A 91 -0.05 2.81 -7.25
N ARG A 92 -0.60 3.07 -8.44
CA ARG A 92 -0.60 2.09 -9.53
C ARG A 92 0.81 1.68 -9.93
N ARG A 93 1.71 2.68 -10.11
CA ARG A 93 3.10 2.40 -10.46
C ARG A 93 3.82 1.65 -9.35
N ALA A 94 3.62 2.03 -8.09
CA ALA A 94 4.18 1.32 -6.95
C ALA A 94 3.72 -0.15 -6.94
N ALA A 95 2.42 -0.42 -7.09
CA ALA A 95 1.89 -1.78 -7.13
C ALA A 95 2.46 -2.61 -8.28
N MET A 96 2.67 -2.01 -9.47
CA MET A 96 3.25 -2.71 -10.62
C MET A 96 4.75 -2.96 -10.44
N GLN A 97 5.50 -1.98 -9.95
CA GLN A 97 6.95 -2.10 -9.74
C GLN A 97 7.33 -3.17 -8.72
N THR A 98 6.48 -3.38 -7.73
CA THR A 98 6.70 -4.40 -6.70
C THR A 98 6.40 -5.83 -7.20
N GLY A 99 5.96 -6.00 -8.46
CA GLY A 99 5.59 -7.31 -9.02
C GLY A 99 4.49 -8.03 -8.22
N ALA A 100 3.81 -7.28 -7.32
CA ALA A 100 2.83 -7.83 -6.40
C ALA A 100 1.48 -8.09 -7.08
N TRP A 101 1.20 -7.40 -8.20
CA TRP A 101 -0.09 -7.46 -8.87
C TRP A 101 0.02 -7.58 -10.39
N ARG A 102 -0.91 -8.32 -11.00
CA ARG A 102 -1.22 -8.13 -12.42
C ARG A 102 -1.97 -6.81 -12.55
N GLU A 103 -1.61 -5.98 -13.53
CA GLU A 103 -2.11 -4.61 -13.64
C GLU A 103 -3.64 -4.54 -13.70
N GLU A 104 -4.26 -5.35 -14.55
CA GLU A 104 -5.71 -5.37 -14.72
C GLU A 104 -6.42 -5.80 -13.43
N THR A 105 -5.87 -6.79 -12.74
CA THR A 105 -6.39 -7.29 -11.47
C THR A 105 -6.28 -6.22 -10.38
N PHE A 106 -5.14 -5.52 -10.32
CA PHE A 106 -4.96 -4.42 -9.38
C PHE A 106 -6.00 -3.32 -9.60
N ILE A 107 -6.14 -2.85 -10.85
CA ILE A 107 -7.07 -1.77 -11.17
C ILE A 107 -8.50 -2.16 -10.79
N ALA A 108 -8.96 -3.36 -11.18
CA ALA A 108 -10.29 -3.84 -10.88
C ALA A 108 -10.53 -3.97 -9.36
N THR A 109 -9.60 -4.63 -8.66
CA THR A 109 -9.68 -4.85 -7.22
C THR A 109 -9.62 -3.55 -6.43
N TYR A 110 -8.66 -2.69 -6.76
CA TYR A 110 -8.47 -1.41 -6.09
C TYR A 110 -9.69 -0.51 -6.25
N ASN A 111 -10.21 -0.37 -7.47
CA ASN A 111 -11.41 0.43 -7.72
C ASN A 111 -12.64 -0.13 -7.01
N TYR A 112 -12.81 -1.45 -6.99
CA TYR A 112 -13.90 -2.10 -6.26
C TYR A 112 -13.83 -1.82 -4.77
N LEU A 113 -12.70 -2.11 -4.12
CA LEU A 113 -12.52 -1.93 -2.68
C LEU A 113 -12.55 -0.46 -2.26
N SER A 114 -11.96 0.43 -3.06
CA SER A 114 -11.99 1.88 -2.82
C SER A 114 -13.40 2.43 -2.89
N ALA A 115 -14.18 2.04 -3.90
CA ALA A 115 -15.58 2.46 -4.01
C ALA A 115 -16.41 2.04 -2.78
N HIS A 116 -16.18 0.85 -2.25
CA HIS A 116 -16.88 0.37 -1.06
C HIS A 116 -16.38 1.02 0.25
N SER A 117 -15.09 1.24 0.39
CA SER A 117 -14.52 1.86 1.60
C SER A 117 -14.87 3.34 1.74
N HIS A 118 -15.08 4.04 0.63
CA HIS A 118 -15.48 5.46 0.62
C HIS A 118 -16.98 5.69 0.50
N SER A 119 -17.79 4.63 0.64
CA SER A 119 -19.25 4.72 0.51
C SER A 119 -19.68 5.44 -0.78
N ALA A 120 -18.96 5.20 -1.87
CA ALA A 120 -19.25 5.81 -3.15
C ALA A 120 -20.66 5.39 -3.63
N PRO A 121 -21.39 6.23 -4.38
CA PRO A 121 -22.73 5.90 -4.86
C PRO A 121 -22.83 4.54 -5.54
N ILE A 122 -21.79 4.11 -6.25
CA ILE A 122 -21.72 2.79 -6.88
C ILE A 122 -21.85 1.63 -5.89
N SER A 123 -21.41 1.80 -4.63
CA SER A 123 -21.55 0.78 -3.59
C SER A 123 -23.00 0.56 -3.18
N PHE A 124 -23.84 1.60 -3.29
CA PHE A 124 -25.26 1.54 -2.99
C PHE A 124 -26.07 1.11 -4.23
N PHE A 125 -25.81 1.67 -5.41
CA PHE A 125 -26.56 1.39 -6.62
C PHE A 125 -26.35 -0.03 -7.16
N ARG A 126 -25.19 -0.65 -6.94
CA ARG A 126 -24.98 -2.06 -7.29
C ARG A 126 -25.92 -2.99 -6.52
N PHE A 127 -26.24 -2.65 -5.28
CA PHE A 127 -27.18 -3.43 -4.49
C PHE A 127 -28.62 -3.28 -5.01
N SER A 128 -29.04 -2.09 -5.43
CA SER A 128 -30.38 -1.89 -6.00
C SER A 128 -30.56 -2.62 -7.33
N SER A 129 -29.53 -2.69 -8.19
CA SER A 129 -29.60 -3.41 -9.47
C SER A 129 -29.73 -4.93 -9.32
N HIS A 130 -29.39 -5.48 -8.15
CA HIS A 130 -29.55 -6.91 -7.83
C HIS A 130 -30.78 -7.19 -6.95
N SER A 131 -31.71 -6.25 -6.81
CA SER A 131 -32.92 -6.36 -5.98
C SER A 131 -32.61 -6.77 -4.54
N ILE A 132 -31.49 -6.27 -3.98
CA ILE A 132 -31.04 -6.64 -2.65
C ILE A 132 -31.85 -5.89 -1.59
N ASP A 133 -32.58 -6.65 -0.78
CA ASP A 133 -33.14 -6.14 0.46
C ASP A 133 -32.04 -6.09 1.53
N TYR A 134 -31.72 -4.87 2.01
CA TYR A 134 -30.73 -4.69 3.09
C TYR A 134 -31.17 -5.30 4.42
N ARG A 135 -32.42 -5.71 4.56
CA ARG A 135 -32.95 -6.33 5.77
C ARG A 135 -32.72 -7.84 5.83
N SER A 136 -32.35 -8.45 4.71
CA SER A 136 -32.11 -9.89 4.62
C SER A 136 -30.77 -10.19 3.94
N PRO A 137 -30.03 -11.23 4.40
CA PRO A 137 -28.82 -11.68 3.74
C PRO A 137 -29.09 -12.09 2.29
N SER A 138 -28.24 -11.67 1.36
CA SER A 138 -28.35 -12.02 -0.05
C SER A 138 -27.09 -12.70 -0.57
N HIS A 139 -27.23 -13.48 -1.65
CA HIS A 139 -26.08 -14.10 -2.34
C HIS A 139 -25.04 -13.07 -2.78
N ALA A 140 -25.47 -11.90 -3.24
CA ALA A 140 -24.54 -10.85 -3.69
C ALA A 140 -23.73 -10.26 -2.52
N GLN A 141 -24.37 -10.05 -1.37
CA GLN A 141 -23.66 -9.60 -0.15
C GLN A 141 -22.66 -10.65 0.32
N PHE A 142 -23.06 -11.92 0.33
CA PHE A 142 -22.18 -13.04 0.68
C PHE A 142 -20.99 -13.14 -0.29
N ALA A 143 -21.24 -13.10 -1.59
CA ALA A 143 -20.17 -13.13 -2.61
C ALA A 143 -19.20 -11.96 -2.47
N SER A 144 -19.71 -10.74 -2.19
CA SER A 144 -18.87 -9.55 -1.97
C SER A 144 -18.00 -9.69 -0.71
N ALA A 145 -18.57 -10.24 0.37
CA ALA A 145 -17.81 -10.52 1.60
C ALA A 145 -16.73 -11.58 1.38
N CYS A 146 -17.06 -12.68 0.70
CA CYS A 146 -16.09 -13.72 0.34
C CYS A 146 -14.96 -13.16 -0.52
N PHE A 147 -15.26 -12.37 -1.53
CA PHE A 147 -14.26 -11.72 -2.37
C PHE A 147 -13.32 -10.81 -1.55
N ALA A 148 -13.86 -9.97 -0.66
CA ALA A 148 -13.05 -9.11 0.19
C ALA A 148 -12.13 -9.91 1.12
N ILE A 149 -12.63 -11.01 1.71
CA ILE A 149 -11.85 -11.92 2.57
C ILE A 149 -10.77 -12.63 1.75
N GLU A 150 -11.07 -13.09 0.56
CA GLU A 150 -10.11 -13.73 -0.34
C GLU A 150 -8.95 -12.81 -0.68
N ILE A 151 -9.24 -11.57 -1.11
CA ILE A 151 -8.21 -10.55 -1.38
C ILE A 151 -7.37 -10.26 -0.13
N ALA A 152 -8.02 -10.07 1.03
CA ALA A 152 -7.31 -9.81 2.28
C ALA A 152 -6.37 -10.96 2.65
N THR A 153 -6.84 -12.19 2.52
CA THR A 153 -6.06 -13.40 2.80
C THR A 153 -4.88 -13.55 1.85
N ALA A 154 -5.10 -13.28 0.55
CA ALA A 154 -4.06 -13.30 -0.47
C ALA A 154 -2.95 -12.28 -0.19
N CYS A 155 -3.33 -11.03 0.15
CA CYS A 155 -2.38 -9.98 0.49
C CYS A 155 -1.55 -10.34 1.73
N LEU A 156 -2.21 -10.79 2.80
CA LEU A 156 -1.54 -11.19 4.05
C LEU A 156 -0.58 -12.34 3.82
N ARG A 157 -1.01 -13.38 3.10
CA ARG A 157 -0.17 -14.53 2.78
C ARG A 157 1.10 -14.09 2.03
N ARG A 158 0.96 -13.25 1.04
CA ARG A 158 2.10 -12.80 0.22
C ARG A 158 3.11 -12.01 1.05
N VAL A 159 2.64 -11.09 1.89
CA VAL A 159 3.49 -10.34 2.83
C VAL A 159 4.18 -11.29 3.81
N THR A 160 3.42 -12.25 4.38
CA THR A 160 3.96 -13.21 5.34
C THR A 160 5.04 -14.09 4.70
N LEU A 161 4.81 -14.60 3.49
CA LEU A 161 5.81 -15.42 2.78
C LEU A 161 7.08 -14.62 2.51
N ARG A 162 6.97 -13.39 2.01
CA ARG A 162 8.14 -12.56 1.74
C ARG A 162 8.92 -12.22 3.01
N TYR A 163 8.21 -11.91 4.10
CA TYR A 163 8.84 -11.67 5.39
C TYR A 163 9.57 -12.90 5.92
N LEU A 164 8.95 -14.07 5.83
CA LEU A 164 9.56 -15.34 6.26
C LEU A 164 10.79 -15.70 5.43
N ASP A 165 10.70 -15.58 4.11
CA ASP A 165 11.84 -15.83 3.23
C ASP A 165 13.03 -14.93 3.62
N TYR A 166 12.81 -13.63 3.79
CA TYR A 166 13.84 -12.70 4.25
C TYR A 166 14.39 -13.06 5.63
N HIS A 167 13.50 -13.39 6.59
CA HIS A 167 13.93 -13.75 7.94
C HIS A 167 14.81 -14.99 7.93
N LEU A 168 14.45 -16.02 7.17
CA LEU A 168 15.22 -17.25 7.05
C LEU A 168 16.54 -17.06 6.28
N GLU A 169 16.62 -16.11 5.38
CA GLU A 169 17.88 -15.70 4.73
C GLU A 169 18.83 -15.00 5.71
N LYS A 170 18.33 -14.06 6.51
CA LYS A 170 19.13 -13.28 7.48
C LYS A 170 19.49 -14.09 8.73
N PHE A 171 18.64 -15.01 9.15
CA PHE A 171 18.79 -15.80 10.36
C PHE A 171 18.66 -17.31 10.05
N PRO A 172 19.66 -17.90 9.37
CA PRO A 172 19.60 -19.34 8.98
C PRO A 172 19.40 -20.30 10.15
N GLN A 173 19.84 -19.91 11.36
CA GLN A 173 19.63 -20.68 12.60
C GLN A 173 18.16 -20.78 13.01
N SER A 174 17.28 -19.95 12.46
CA SER A 174 15.83 -20.01 12.71
C SER A 174 15.12 -21.06 11.85
N LYS A 175 15.84 -21.70 10.90
CA LYS A 175 15.30 -22.80 10.11
C LYS A 175 15.08 -24.02 11.00
N ASN A 176 13.86 -24.49 11.03
CA ASN A 176 13.47 -25.73 11.68
C ASN A 176 12.31 -26.37 10.93
N GLU A 177 12.02 -27.64 11.23
CA GLU A 177 10.96 -28.40 10.55
C GLU A 177 9.59 -27.72 10.62
N PHE A 178 9.30 -27.02 11.72
CA PHE A 178 8.03 -26.29 11.85
C PHE A 178 7.97 -25.09 10.89
N ALA A 179 9.04 -24.27 10.82
CA ALA A 179 9.12 -23.14 9.91
C ALA A 179 9.02 -23.59 8.45
N ASP A 180 9.76 -24.60 8.07
CA ASP A 180 9.74 -25.17 6.69
C ASP A 180 8.34 -25.73 6.35
N SER A 181 7.74 -26.51 7.24
CA SER A 181 6.38 -27.05 7.06
C SER A 181 5.34 -25.94 6.96
N PHE A 182 5.46 -24.87 7.75
CA PHE A 182 4.54 -23.73 7.73
C PHE A 182 4.66 -22.95 6.42
N VAL A 183 5.88 -22.63 5.98
CA VAL A 183 6.15 -21.96 4.70
C VAL A 183 5.60 -22.78 3.54
N GLN A 184 5.83 -24.10 3.54
CA GLN A 184 5.33 -24.98 2.49
C GLN A 184 3.79 -24.99 2.45
N LYS A 185 3.12 -25.09 3.59
CA LYS A 185 1.66 -25.01 3.65
C LYS A 185 1.11 -23.68 3.14
N LEU A 186 1.81 -22.56 3.38
CA LEU A 186 1.42 -21.28 2.83
C LEU A 186 1.59 -21.23 1.31
N ARG A 187 2.63 -21.88 0.75
CA ARG A 187 2.87 -21.96 -0.70
C ARG A 187 1.87 -22.85 -1.40
N ASP A 188 1.57 -24.03 -0.83
CA ASP A 188 0.69 -25.02 -1.44
C ASP A 188 -0.79 -24.56 -1.52
N LYS A 189 -1.22 -23.71 -0.59
CA LYS A 189 -2.57 -23.14 -0.57
C LYS A 189 -2.77 -21.96 -1.51
N ASP A 190 -1.85 -21.70 -2.44
CA ASP A 190 -1.93 -20.53 -3.31
C ASP A 190 -2.93 -20.72 -4.46
N GLY A 191 -4.22 -20.79 -4.11
CA GLY A 191 -5.34 -20.70 -5.07
C GLY A 191 -5.52 -19.29 -5.66
N THR A 192 -4.73 -18.32 -5.23
CA THR A 192 -4.87 -16.91 -5.63
C THR A 192 -3.82 -16.45 -6.63
N ARG A 193 -3.10 -17.38 -7.27
CA ARG A 193 -2.06 -17.09 -8.29
C ARG A 193 -2.58 -16.26 -9.46
N TYR A 194 -3.88 -16.31 -9.74
CA TYR A 194 -4.52 -15.50 -10.78
C TYR A 194 -4.60 -13.99 -10.43
N LEU A 195 -4.45 -13.61 -9.17
CA LEU A 195 -4.49 -12.22 -8.72
C LEU A 195 -3.14 -11.52 -8.89
N PHE A 196 -2.05 -12.31 -8.88
CA PHE A 196 -0.68 -11.81 -8.89
C PHE A 196 0.09 -12.38 -10.09
N THR A 197 1.16 -11.73 -10.46
CA THR A 197 2.07 -12.18 -11.53
C THR A 197 2.89 -13.38 -11.10
#